data_b68176058589e52800a616dae562885f
#
_entry.id   b68176058589e52800a616dae562885f
#
_cell.length_a   1.000
_cell.length_b   1.000
_cell.length_c   1.000
_cell.angle_alpha   90.00
_cell.angle_beta   90.00
_cell.angle_gamma   90.00
#
_symmetry.space_group_name_H-M   'P 1'
#
loop_
_entity.id
_entity.type
_entity.pdbx_description
1 polymer ?
#
loop_
_entity_poly.entity_id
_entity_poly.type
_entity_poly.pdbx_seq_one_letter_code
_entity_poly.pdbx_strand_id
1 'polypeptide(L)'
;TTENTEATEVTESTEKTETTENTEATEVTESTEKTEETEKPEGTETTEETETKATDVSKVILITDSEYQVVSIDQSIPLPDYVFYPNSDTDKTAVEWTVDDLNVAEVATTTDANGKVSGTVKAKAAGVAVVKLQVVGKTEVNAAFRLIVRPTNEPKNCKADATYNSVSLSWSPVADANGYTITRKVEGSDTEQTIAHVDGTDTVSYKDTAAQTGISYIYHVYAYTKYTNNGQTDYANTDAYASVKATPQLGKAAMTSVTAEGYSSLTLKWEKVDGATGYIVYRSTDKSKVDTQLTDITNGAVSYVDAALTAGTTYYYKVQPYRVVNGKKVFGDASGILSGKPLPSATRLNAESAGYKEVKLAWSAVDGVTGYEVYRKTSSSSYKKIATVTNGKTSYSDTKVTAGTAYTYKVRAYKTVNGSQVYGDYSNEASATPALEAPQITVRNASYNSVTITWNQISGAHGYKVYRSTKKDSGYRAVKTVNDKTTITCTDKKLSVGTKYYYKVCAFRTVGDKNVAGNYSDVQSIKAAPEAVTLKSEAAGATAIKLTWNKVNMPSTGGGYAVYQVVNGADQLVKRCSTKSTSYTVTGLTPGQKYTFKIV
;
A
#
# COMPACT_ATOMS: atom_id res chain seq x y z
N THR A 1 -15.09 -22.98 33.36
CA THR A 1 -14.18 -23.27 34.47
C THR A 1 -12.79 -22.75 34.12
N THR A 2 -12.43 -21.71 34.89
CA THR A 2 -11.11 -21.24 35.34
C THR A 2 -10.07 -20.92 34.27
N GLU A 3 -9.84 -19.62 34.03
CA GLU A 3 -8.81 -18.72 34.62
C GLU A 3 -7.38 -19.01 34.17
N ASN A 4 -6.75 -18.10 33.45
CA ASN A 4 -5.74 -17.25 34.05
C ASN A 4 -5.37 -16.05 33.16
N THR A 5 -5.48 -14.88 33.78
CA THR A 5 -4.96 -13.58 33.44
C THR A 5 -3.44 -13.53 33.67
N GLU A 6 -2.68 -12.93 32.76
CA GLU A 6 -1.43 -12.26 33.10
C GLU A 6 -1.35 -10.92 32.38
N ALA A 7 -1.47 -9.87 33.19
CA ALA A 7 -1.17 -8.49 32.85
C ALA A 7 0.34 -8.27 32.97
N THR A 8 0.94 -7.65 31.98
CA THR A 8 2.29 -7.10 32.10
C THR A 8 2.19 -5.59 32.14
N GLU A 9 2.46 -5.02 33.29
CA GLU A 9 2.75 -3.60 33.53
C GLU A 9 3.99 -3.19 32.74
N VAL A 10 3.89 -2.05 32.07
CA VAL A 10 5.07 -1.29 31.62
C VAL A 10 5.07 0.03 32.37
N THR A 11 6.07 0.17 33.22
CA THR A 11 6.39 1.33 34.04
C THR A 11 6.70 2.55 33.17
N GLU A 12 6.01 3.64 33.50
CA GLU A 12 6.34 5.02 33.18
C GLU A 12 7.64 5.45 33.88
N SER A 13 8.57 6.02 33.13
CA SER A 13 9.65 6.84 33.70
C SER A 13 9.52 8.26 33.18
N THR A 14 9.00 9.10 34.02
CA THR A 14 9.03 10.57 33.91
C THR A 14 10.42 11.07 34.24
N GLU A 15 11.07 11.75 33.32
CA GLU A 15 12.18 12.63 33.59
C GLU A 15 11.73 14.09 33.36
N LYS A 16 11.57 14.80 34.46
CA LYS A 16 11.46 16.25 34.55
C LYS A 16 12.82 16.86 34.30
N THR A 17 12.93 17.75 33.33
CA THR A 17 14.00 18.75 33.31
C THR A 17 13.38 20.12 33.53
N GLU A 18 13.70 20.70 34.68
CA GLU A 18 13.44 22.09 35.04
C GLU A 18 14.28 23.01 34.15
N THR A 19 13.65 23.99 33.54
CA THR A 19 14.31 25.18 33.00
C THR A 19 14.05 26.32 33.94
N THR A 20 15.11 26.76 34.59
CA THR A 20 15.16 27.99 35.39
C THR A 20 15.06 29.20 34.47
N GLU A 21 14.07 30.02 34.73
CA GLU A 21 14.00 31.44 34.38
C GLU A 21 15.14 32.22 35.04
N ASN A 22 15.79 33.06 34.26
CA ASN A 22 16.52 34.17 34.84
C ASN A 22 16.22 35.44 34.04
N THR A 23 15.33 36.22 34.57
CA THR A 23 15.06 37.62 34.26
C THR A 23 16.10 38.46 34.97
N GLU A 24 16.92 39.20 34.22
CA GLU A 24 17.57 40.41 34.73
C GLU A 24 17.25 41.59 33.81
N ALA A 25 16.39 42.43 34.37
CA ALA A 25 16.18 43.79 33.91
C ALA A 25 17.29 44.66 34.42
N THR A 26 17.98 45.35 33.53
CA THR A 26 18.88 46.45 33.94
C THR A 26 18.25 47.74 33.47
N GLU A 27 17.68 48.46 34.44
CA GLU A 27 17.40 49.90 34.39
C GLU A 27 18.71 50.67 34.18
N VAL A 28 18.69 51.59 33.24
CA VAL A 28 19.71 52.66 33.19
C VAL A 28 18.99 53.94 33.49
N THR A 29 19.32 54.43 34.69
CA THR A 29 18.88 55.70 35.23
C THR A 29 19.45 56.88 34.48
N GLU A 30 18.57 57.82 34.19
CA GLU A 30 18.81 59.23 33.88
C GLU A 30 19.59 59.90 35.00
N SER A 31 20.63 60.63 34.67
CA SER A 31 21.16 61.67 35.54
C SER A 31 21.41 62.94 34.79
N THR A 32 20.47 63.84 34.93
CA THR A 32 20.61 65.25 34.73
C THR A 32 21.49 65.85 35.83
N GLU A 33 22.50 66.56 35.45
CA GLU A 33 23.11 67.58 36.33
C GLU A 33 23.40 68.88 35.57
N LYS A 34 22.67 69.90 35.98
CA LYS A 34 22.97 71.34 35.78
C LYS A 34 24.05 71.76 36.76
N THR A 35 25.00 72.57 36.30
CA THR A 35 25.64 73.65 37.09
C THR A 35 26.12 74.70 36.11
N GLU A 36 25.54 75.75 36.14
CA GLU A 36 25.69 77.10 36.66
C GLU A 36 27.07 77.76 36.46
N GLU A 37 26.95 78.96 35.93
CA GLU A 37 27.86 80.04 35.71
C GLU A 37 28.83 80.31 36.89
N THR A 38 30.02 80.81 36.54
CA THR A 38 30.53 82.08 37.17
C THR A 38 31.70 82.68 36.39
N GLU A 39 31.51 83.89 35.99
CA GLU A 39 32.33 85.10 36.04
C GLU A 39 33.75 85.13 35.48
N LYS A 40 33.88 86.15 34.65
CA LYS A 40 34.99 86.86 34.12
C LYS A 40 35.94 87.45 35.19
N PRO A 41 37.22 87.65 34.90
CA PRO A 41 37.63 89.02 34.76
C PRO A 41 38.49 89.38 33.55
N GLU A 42 38.39 90.65 33.25
CA GLU A 42 39.06 91.42 32.21
C GLU A 42 40.59 91.47 32.42
N GLY A 43 41.29 91.54 31.32
CA GLY A 43 42.68 91.91 31.24
C GLY A 43 43.09 92.18 29.79
N THR A 44 43.09 93.40 29.45
CA THR A 44 43.58 93.98 28.21
C THR A 44 45.08 93.73 28.02
N GLU A 45 45.43 93.20 26.84
CA GLU A 45 46.68 93.59 26.16
C GLU A 45 46.58 93.35 24.66
N THR A 46 46.64 94.39 23.91
CA THR A 46 46.72 94.47 22.47
C THR A 46 48.06 93.99 22.00
N THR A 47 48.10 92.88 21.28
CA THR A 47 49.13 92.61 20.29
C THR A 47 48.46 92.36 18.94
N GLU A 48 48.75 93.26 17.98
CA GLU A 48 48.41 93.03 16.56
C GLU A 48 49.22 91.79 16.10
N GLU A 49 48.50 90.60 16.12
CA GLU A 49 48.90 89.49 15.31
C GLU A 49 48.19 89.68 13.98
N THR A 50 48.93 89.84 12.95
CA THR A 50 48.50 89.69 11.58
C THR A 50 47.81 88.33 11.41
N GLU A 51 46.50 88.35 11.33
CA GLU A 51 45.70 87.20 10.87
C GLU A 51 46.26 86.82 9.50
N THR A 52 47.10 85.79 9.47
CA THR A 52 47.24 85.02 8.27
C THR A 52 45.88 84.33 8.04
N LYS A 53 45.07 84.87 7.18
CA LYS A 53 43.81 84.27 6.69
C LYS A 53 44.14 82.86 6.28
N ALA A 54 43.65 81.92 7.04
CA ALA A 54 43.78 80.50 6.68
C ALA A 54 42.95 80.29 5.42
N THR A 55 43.60 80.37 4.28
CA THR A 55 43.02 80.15 2.94
C THR A 55 42.90 78.65 2.60
N ASP A 56 42.99 77.78 3.59
CA ASP A 56 43.06 76.34 3.35
C ASP A 56 41.75 75.67 3.71
N VAL A 57 40.97 75.25 2.68
CA VAL A 57 39.74 74.47 2.82
C VAL A 57 40.08 73.10 3.43
N SER A 58 39.50 72.82 4.59
CA SER A 58 39.72 71.56 5.33
C SER A 58 38.56 70.56 5.21
N LYS A 59 37.36 71.08 4.77
CA LYS A 59 36.19 70.25 4.58
C LYS A 59 35.29 70.85 3.49
N VAL A 60 34.63 69.98 2.72
CA VAL A 60 33.50 70.32 1.83
C VAL A 60 32.25 69.56 2.31
N ILE A 61 31.10 70.22 2.30
CA ILE A 61 29.83 69.69 2.73
C ILE A 61 28.82 69.85 1.58
N LEU A 62 28.15 68.79 1.20
CA LEU A 62 27.02 68.82 0.25
C LEU A 62 25.74 69.29 0.97
N ILE A 63 25.03 70.18 0.31
CA ILE A 63 23.70 70.61 0.74
C ILE A 63 22.70 69.66 0.10
N THR A 64 22.31 68.61 0.82
CA THR A 64 21.38 67.57 0.36
C THR A 64 20.58 67.08 1.55
N ASP A 65 19.31 66.69 1.30
CA ASP A 65 18.40 66.15 2.29
C ASP A 65 18.65 64.66 2.61
N SER A 66 19.55 64.02 1.83
CA SER A 66 19.82 62.59 1.98
C SER A 66 21.24 62.22 1.52
N GLU A 67 21.82 61.23 2.15
CA GLU A 67 23.11 60.62 1.78
C GLU A 67 22.98 59.78 0.49
N TYR A 68 21.78 59.54 0.01
CA TYR A 68 21.52 58.81 -1.23
C TYR A 68 20.33 59.37 -2.01
N GLN A 69 20.32 59.15 -3.30
CA GLN A 69 19.24 59.48 -4.22
C GLN A 69 18.84 58.22 -5.01
N VAL A 70 17.53 57.90 -5.04
CA VAL A 70 17.01 56.77 -5.82
C VAL A 70 16.41 57.30 -7.12
N VAL A 71 16.91 56.79 -8.23
CA VAL A 71 16.49 57.24 -9.58
C VAL A 71 16.22 56.07 -10.51
N SER A 72 15.54 56.31 -11.59
CA SER A 72 15.37 55.34 -12.68
C SER A 72 16.46 55.52 -13.74
N ILE A 73 16.72 54.51 -14.55
CA ILE A 73 17.62 54.59 -15.71
C ILE A 73 17.19 55.77 -16.62
N ASP A 74 18.15 56.43 -17.23
CA ASP A 74 18.00 57.61 -18.06
C ASP A 74 17.52 58.89 -17.32
N GLN A 75 17.22 58.81 -16.04
CA GLN A 75 16.91 59.99 -15.24
C GLN A 75 18.19 60.79 -14.96
N SER A 76 18.07 62.14 -15.11
CA SER A 76 19.12 63.08 -14.72
C SER A 76 18.64 63.90 -13.53
N ILE A 77 19.45 64.00 -12.51
CA ILE A 77 19.22 64.85 -11.34
C ILE A 77 20.30 65.91 -11.22
N PRO A 78 20.00 67.10 -10.70
CA PRO A 78 21.00 68.11 -10.45
C PRO A 78 22.01 67.65 -9.39
N LEU A 79 23.26 67.97 -9.54
CA LEU A 79 24.25 67.83 -8.48
C LEU A 79 23.89 68.77 -7.32
N PRO A 80 23.98 68.31 -6.04
CA PRO A 80 23.70 69.14 -4.89
C PRO A 80 24.65 70.33 -4.80
N ASP A 81 24.13 71.44 -4.26
CA ASP A 81 24.99 72.57 -3.88
C ASP A 81 25.98 72.14 -2.76
N TYR A 82 27.05 72.90 -2.61
CA TYR A 82 28.10 72.58 -1.65
C TYR A 82 28.64 73.86 -1.00
N VAL A 83 29.20 73.71 0.23
CA VAL A 83 29.86 74.74 0.97
C VAL A 83 31.20 74.24 1.49
N PHE A 84 32.17 75.17 1.64
CA PHE A 84 33.46 74.85 2.20
C PHE A 84 33.54 75.23 3.69
N TYR A 85 34.41 74.56 4.41
CA TYR A 85 34.72 74.90 5.79
C TYR A 85 36.25 74.95 5.98
N PRO A 86 36.83 75.98 6.69
CA PRO A 86 36.11 77.18 7.12
C PRO A 86 35.52 77.97 5.93
N ASN A 87 34.38 78.65 6.19
CA ASN A 87 33.70 79.47 5.16
C ASN A 87 34.61 80.68 4.84
N SER A 88 35.53 80.47 3.89
CA SER A 88 36.38 81.57 3.35
C SER A 88 35.77 82.04 2.01
N ASP A 89 35.93 83.29 1.66
CA ASP A 89 35.59 83.87 0.33
C ASP A 89 36.32 83.20 -0.82
N THR A 90 36.27 81.86 -0.82
CA THR A 90 37.00 81.00 -1.77
C THR A 90 36.13 80.62 -2.94
N ASP A 91 35.46 81.56 -3.58
CA ASP A 91 34.77 81.34 -4.88
C ASP A 91 35.73 80.79 -5.97
N LYS A 92 36.99 80.55 -5.63
CA LYS A 92 38.02 80.08 -6.58
C LYS A 92 38.62 78.72 -6.23
N THR A 93 38.11 78.03 -5.21
CA THR A 93 38.56 76.69 -4.92
C THR A 93 38.06 75.70 -5.98
N ALA A 94 38.97 75.21 -6.80
CA ALA A 94 38.59 74.24 -7.86
C ALA A 94 38.13 72.93 -7.28
N VAL A 95 37.00 72.47 -7.73
CA VAL A 95 36.43 71.15 -7.36
C VAL A 95 36.13 70.34 -8.62
N GLU A 96 36.13 69.06 -8.45
CA GLU A 96 35.82 68.09 -9.47
C GLU A 96 34.74 67.12 -8.97
N TRP A 97 33.73 66.89 -9.77
CA TRP A 97 32.74 65.86 -9.56
C TRP A 97 33.12 64.60 -10.33
N THR A 98 33.13 63.45 -9.65
CA THR A 98 33.44 62.15 -10.22
C THR A 98 32.41 61.12 -9.84
N VAL A 99 32.38 60.03 -10.58
CA VAL A 99 31.54 58.84 -10.32
C VAL A 99 32.47 57.64 -10.29
N ASP A 100 32.34 56.80 -9.30
CA ASP A 100 33.17 55.59 -9.13
C ASP A 100 32.82 54.48 -10.13
N ASP A 101 31.54 54.38 -10.58
CA ASP A 101 31.12 53.43 -11.61
C ASP A 101 30.45 54.13 -12.82
N LEU A 102 31.26 54.32 -13.86
CA LEU A 102 30.86 54.96 -15.11
C LEU A 102 29.87 54.10 -15.94
N ASN A 103 29.70 52.81 -15.60
CA ASN A 103 28.65 52.01 -16.21
C ASN A 103 27.27 52.33 -15.62
N VAL A 104 27.20 52.67 -14.32
CA VAL A 104 25.97 52.98 -13.59
C VAL A 104 25.55 54.42 -13.81
N ALA A 105 26.46 55.39 -13.79
CA ALA A 105 26.14 56.80 -13.94
C ALA A 105 27.24 57.62 -14.64
N GLU A 106 26.91 58.80 -15.13
CA GLU A 106 27.83 59.80 -15.67
C GLU A 106 27.50 61.20 -15.13
N VAL A 107 28.51 61.96 -14.89
CA VAL A 107 28.40 63.35 -14.42
C VAL A 107 28.72 64.31 -15.58
N ALA A 108 27.88 65.30 -15.77
CA ALA A 108 28.13 66.42 -16.68
C ALA A 108 28.12 67.74 -15.90
N THR A 109 29.25 68.46 -15.93
CA THR A 109 29.46 69.66 -15.14
C THR A 109 29.68 70.87 -16.02
N THR A 110 29.32 72.05 -15.50
CA THR A 110 29.63 73.36 -16.04
C THR A 110 30.21 74.25 -14.93
N THR A 111 31.17 75.12 -15.24
CA THR A 111 31.78 76.06 -14.29
C THR A 111 31.31 77.43 -14.65
N ASP A 112 30.74 78.16 -13.70
CA ASP A 112 30.29 79.55 -13.92
C ASP A 112 31.47 80.59 -13.92
N ALA A 113 31.17 81.84 -14.15
CA ALA A 113 32.15 82.90 -14.21
C ALA A 113 32.88 83.16 -12.85
N ASN A 114 32.30 82.65 -11.72
CA ASN A 114 32.83 82.79 -10.39
C ASN A 114 33.65 81.56 -9.98
N GLY A 115 33.68 80.52 -10.84
CA GLY A 115 34.40 79.28 -10.55
C GLY A 115 33.55 78.20 -9.84
N LYS A 116 32.25 78.44 -9.58
CA LYS A 116 31.35 77.43 -8.99
C LYS A 116 31.00 76.34 -10.02
N VAL A 117 31.27 75.09 -9.63
CA VAL A 117 30.95 73.95 -10.48
C VAL A 117 29.54 73.45 -10.16
N SER A 118 28.67 73.41 -11.18
CA SER A 118 27.34 72.81 -11.09
C SER A 118 27.16 71.82 -12.24
N GLY A 119 26.08 71.07 -12.22
CA GLY A 119 25.82 70.11 -13.30
C GLY A 119 24.71 69.09 -12.95
N THR A 120 24.74 67.99 -13.65
CA THR A 120 23.81 66.89 -13.46
C THR A 120 24.54 65.57 -13.42
N VAL A 121 23.99 64.60 -12.69
CA VAL A 121 24.35 63.20 -12.80
C VAL A 121 23.22 62.47 -13.53
N LYS A 122 23.57 61.73 -14.57
CA LYS A 122 22.65 60.93 -15.37
C LYS A 122 22.83 59.44 -15.04
N ALA A 123 21.74 58.77 -14.70
CA ALA A 123 21.70 57.33 -14.51
C ALA A 123 21.75 56.58 -15.86
N LYS A 124 22.59 55.57 -16.01
CA LYS A 124 22.82 54.82 -17.25
C LYS A 124 22.37 53.36 -17.14
N ALA A 125 22.65 52.70 -16.03
CA ALA A 125 22.26 51.31 -15.78
C ALA A 125 21.91 51.10 -14.31
N ALA A 126 21.14 50.08 -13.99
CA ALA A 126 20.81 49.72 -12.62
C ALA A 126 22.06 49.38 -11.82
N GLY A 127 22.14 49.87 -10.60
CA GLY A 127 23.30 49.69 -9.75
C GLY A 127 23.43 50.80 -8.70
N VAL A 128 24.56 50.80 -8.02
CA VAL A 128 24.91 51.82 -7.02
C VAL A 128 26.21 52.49 -7.45
N ALA A 129 26.19 53.80 -7.55
CA ALA A 129 27.36 54.61 -7.84
C ALA A 129 27.56 55.65 -6.74
N VAL A 130 28.84 55.93 -6.39
CA VAL A 130 29.22 57.03 -5.50
C VAL A 130 29.57 58.24 -6.34
N VAL A 131 28.76 59.26 -6.17
CA VAL A 131 28.99 60.60 -6.80
C VAL A 131 29.77 61.45 -5.80
N LYS A 132 30.98 61.78 -6.13
CA LYS A 132 31.94 62.40 -5.25
C LYS A 132 32.34 63.77 -5.73
N LEU A 133 32.25 64.74 -4.85
CA LEU A 133 32.86 66.07 -5.00
C LEU A 133 34.22 66.05 -4.29
N GLN A 134 35.27 66.47 -4.97
CA GLN A 134 36.62 66.51 -4.43
C GLN A 134 37.26 67.87 -4.74
N VAL A 135 38.02 68.40 -3.76
CA VAL A 135 38.85 69.60 -3.99
C VAL A 135 40.10 69.20 -4.79
N VAL A 136 40.30 69.90 -5.91
CA VAL A 136 41.43 69.65 -6.81
C VAL A 136 42.75 69.86 -6.04
N GLY A 137 43.65 68.88 -6.06
CA GLY A 137 44.92 68.89 -5.34
C GLY A 137 44.85 68.51 -3.86
N LYS A 138 43.65 68.25 -3.29
CA LYS A 138 43.42 67.81 -1.90
C LYS A 138 42.46 66.63 -1.86
N THR A 139 42.95 65.44 -2.13
CA THR A 139 42.07 64.23 -2.27
C THR A 139 41.35 63.86 -0.99
N GLU A 140 41.91 64.24 0.18
CA GLU A 140 41.30 64.03 1.49
C GLU A 140 40.10 64.95 1.76
N VAL A 141 40.00 66.11 1.07
CA VAL A 141 38.88 67.05 1.21
C VAL A 141 37.82 66.73 0.16
N ASN A 142 36.86 65.90 0.56
CA ASN A 142 35.81 65.44 -0.34
C ASN A 142 34.49 65.23 0.41
N ALA A 143 33.43 65.19 -0.36
CA ALA A 143 32.09 64.80 0.10
C ALA A 143 31.41 63.97 -1.00
N ALA A 144 30.53 63.11 -0.63
CA ALA A 144 29.88 62.23 -1.59
C ALA A 144 28.43 61.92 -1.20
N PHE A 145 27.64 61.56 -2.18
CA PHE A 145 26.36 60.94 -2.01
C PHE A 145 26.31 59.67 -2.89
N ARG A 146 25.39 58.78 -2.57
CA ARG A 146 25.17 57.57 -3.36
C ARG A 146 23.97 57.77 -4.32
N LEU A 147 24.16 57.40 -5.57
CA LEU A 147 23.14 57.29 -6.56
C LEU A 147 22.72 55.83 -6.66
N ILE A 148 21.49 55.53 -6.33
CA ILE A 148 20.90 54.23 -6.43
C ILE A 148 20.04 54.19 -7.68
N VAL A 149 20.45 53.47 -8.69
CA VAL A 149 19.70 53.34 -9.94
C VAL A 149 18.93 52.04 -9.93
N ARG A 150 17.62 52.14 -9.89
CA ARG A 150 16.73 50.98 -9.91
C ARG A 150 16.55 50.43 -11.33
N PRO A 151 16.26 49.09 -11.47
CA PRO A 151 15.91 48.54 -12.77
C PRO A 151 14.66 49.20 -13.33
N THR A 152 14.55 49.29 -14.65
CA THR A 152 13.38 49.92 -15.30
C THR A 152 12.30 48.90 -15.64
N ASN A 153 12.72 47.69 -15.94
CA ASN A 153 11.82 46.65 -16.42
C ASN A 153 11.23 45.84 -15.26
N GLU A 154 9.93 45.68 -15.26
CA GLU A 154 9.27 44.74 -14.38
C GLU A 154 9.53 43.29 -14.84
N PRO A 155 9.50 42.31 -13.91
CA PRO A 155 9.51 40.92 -14.28
C PRO A 155 8.35 40.58 -15.22
N LYS A 156 8.58 39.71 -16.21
CA LYS A 156 7.56 39.27 -17.17
C LYS A 156 7.16 37.81 -16.91
N ASN A 157 6.09 37.34 -17.54
CA ASN A 157 5.62 35.97 -17.52
C ASN A 157 5.41 35.40 -16.11
N CYS A 158 4.96 36.24 -15.17
CA CYS A 158 4.69 35.82 -13.82
C CYS A 158 3.55 34.79 -13.80
N LYS A 159 3.81 33.62 -13.16
CA LYS A 159 2.87 32.51 -12.98
C LYS A 159 2.79 32.12 -11.52
N ALA A 160 1.66 31.57 -11.13
CA ALA A 160 1.43 31.07 -9.79
C ALA A 160 0.77 29.69 -9.85
N ASP A 161 1.41 28.70 -9.23
CA ASP A 161 0.88 27.35 -9.04
C ASP A 161 0.54 27.15 -7.56
N ALA A 162 -0.74 26.92 -7.27
CA ALA A 162 -1.24 26.78 -5.92
C ALA A 162 -1.46 25.31 -5.56
N THR A 163 -1.01 24.93 -4.35
CA THR A 163 -1.43 23.70 -3.66
C THR A 163 -2.46 24.06 -2.59
N TYR A 164 -2.81 23.14 -1.73
CA TYR A 164 -3.79 23.43 -0.66
C TYR A 164 -3.29 24.43 0.39
N ASN A 165 -2.00 24.64 0.54
CA ASN A 165 -1.41 25.49 1.58
C ASN A 165 -0.16 26.26 1.14
N SER A 166 0.10 26.36 -0.14
CA SER A 166 1.22 27.12 -0.66
C SER A 166 0.96 27.62 -2.07
N VAL A 167 1.68 28.67 -2.44
CA VAL A 167 1.70 29.21 -3.80
C VAL A 167 3.15 29.27 -4.26
N SER A 168 3.47 28.63 -5.37
CA SER A 168 4.76 28.72 -6.04
C SER A 168 4.66 29.75 -7.17
N LEU A 169 5.47 30.80 -7.06
CA LEU A 169 5.58 31.85 -8.06
C LEU A 169 6.77 31.59 -8.97
N SER A 170 6.67 31.97 -10.21
CA SER A 170 7.79 31.99 -11.16
C SER A 170 7.63 33.14 -12.15
N TRP A 171 8.73 33.70 -12.63
CA TRP A 171 8.79 34.83 -13.56
C TRP A 171 10.00 34.74 -14.49
N SER A 172 10.11 35.65 -15.46
CA SER A 172 11.31 35.78 -16.30
C SER A 172 12.34 36.67 -15.63
N PRO A 173 13.65 36.43 -15.79
CA PRO A 173 14.69 37.26 -15.21
C PRO A 173 14.70 38.68 -15.80
N VAL A 174 15.12 39.65 -14.98
CA VAL A 174 15.39 41.04 -15.36
C VAL A 174 16.90 41.24 -15.32
N ALA A 175 17.50 41.49 -16.46
CA ALA A 175 18.95 41.44 -16.64
C ALA A 175 19.75 42.35 -15.68
N ASP A 176 19.22 43.53 -15.33
CA ASP A 176 19.91 44.52 -14.52
C ASP A 176 19.52 44.46 -13.03
N ALA A 177 18.74 43.48 -12.61
CA ALA A 177 18.28 43.36 -11.23
C ALA A 177 19.31 42.64 -10.36
N ASN A 178 19.45 43.06 -9.08
CA ASN A 178 20.16 42.27 -8.07
C ASN A 178 19.30 41.17 -7.46
N GLY A 179 17.97 41.22 -7.69
CA GLY A 179 17.00 40.25 -7.20
C GLY A 179 15.57 40.78 -7.29
N TYR A 180 14.68 40.18 -6.50
CA TYR A 180 13.25 40.44 -6.59
C TYR A 180 12.61 40.58 -5.21
N THR A 181 11.73 41.58 -5.07
CA THR A 181 10.85 41.77 -3.93
C THR A 181 9.49 41.14 -4.26
N ILE A 182 9.03 40.29 -3.39
CA ILE A 182 7.72 39.66 -3.50
C ILE A 182 6.81 40.23 -2.43
N THR A 183 5.67 40.79 -2.87
CA THR A 183 4.62 41.24 -1.97
C THR A 183 3.37 40.39 -2.13
N ARG A 184 2.53 40.38 -1.12
CA ARG A 184 1.26 39.65 -1.10
C ARG A 184 0.18 40.49 -0.44
N LYS A 185 -1.02 40.52 -1.03
CA LYS A 185 -2.23 40.98 -0.35
C LYS A 185 -3.38 40.01 -0.55
N VAL A 186 -4.31 39.98 0.40
CA VAL A 186 -5.58 39.26 0.24
C VAL A 186 -6.42 40.03 -0.77
N GLU A 187 -7.06 39.34 -1.71
CA GLU A 187 -7.97 39.94 -2.69
C GLU A 187 -9.09 40.71 -1.98
N GLY A 188 -9.28 41.95 -2.38
CA GLY A 188 -10.23 42.87 -1.76
C GLY A 188 -9.70 43.63 -0.52
N SER A 189 -8.43 43.41 -0.14
CA SER A 189 -7.75 44.20 0.90
C SER A 189 -6.82 45.22 0.27
N ASP A 190 -6.75 46.40 0.91
CA ASP A 190 -5.78 47.42 0.52
C ASP A 190 -4.40 47.24 1.17
N THR A 191 -4.32 46.33 2.17
CA THR A 191 -3.06 46.05 2.89
C THR A 191 -2.20 45.08 2.09
N GLU A 192 -1.08 45.58 1.61
CA GLU A 192 -0.04 44.80 0.94
C GLU A 192 1.14 44.59 1.89
N GLN A 193 1.70 43.39 1.89
CA GLN A 193 2.81 43.00 2.75
C GLN A 193 3.96 42.45 1.89
N THR A 194 5.18 42.93 2.14
CA THR A 194 6.38 42.27 1.63
C THR A 194 6.58 40.96 2.34
N ILE A 195 6.69 39.85 1.60
CA ILE A 195 6.83 38.51 2.15
C ILE A 195 8.21 37.91 1.89
N ALA A 196 8.95 38.45 0.91
CA ALA A 196 10.33 38.01 0.64
C ALA A 196 11.09 39.03 -0.19
N HIS A 197 12.43 39.00 -0.01
CA HIS A 197 13.43 39.46 -0.97
C HIS A 197 14.24 38.25 -1.39
N VAL A 198 14.40 38.02 -2.69
CA VAL A 198 15.20 36.92 -3.23
C VAL A 198 16.35 37.51 -4.04
N ASP A 199 17.57 37.21 -3.62
CA ASP A 199 18.79 37.70 -4.25
C ASP A 199 19.14 36.89 -5.51
N GLY A 200 19.74 37.55 -6.48
CA GLY A 200 20.22 36.98 -7.73
C GLY A 200 19.27 37.20 -8.92
N THR A 201 19.84 37.68 -10.01
CA THR A 201 19.12 37.93 -11.27
C THR A 201 18.39 36.69 -11.78
N ASP A 202 19.01 35.51 -11.65
CA ASP A 202 18.50 34.21 -12.11
C ASP A 202 17.62 33.49 -11.08
N THR A 203 17.41 34.08 -9.90
CA THR A 203 16.50 33.53 -8.89
C THR A 203 15.07 33.94 -9.22
N VAL A 204 14.44 33.21 -10.14
CA VAL A 204 13.16 33.56 -10.77
C VAL A 204 11.97 32.76 -10.22
N SER A 205 12.04 32.34 -8.98
CA SER A 205 10.95 31.65 -8.30
C SER A 205 10.94 31.91 -6.80
N TYR A 206 9.73 31.80 -6.22
CA TYR A 206 9.51 31.90 -4.78
C TYR A 206 8.34 31.00 -4.38
N LYS A 207 8.41 30.35 -3.23
CA LYS A 207 7.31 29.57 -2.68
C LYS A 207 6.78 30.19 -1.39
N ASP A 208 5.56 30.70 -1.46
CA ASP A 208 4.82 31.17 -0.28
C ASP A 208 4.17 29.97 0.42
N THR A 209 4.73 29.56 1.56
CA THR A 209 4.24 28.46 2.42
C THR A 209 3.28 28.94 3.51
N ALA A 210 3.06 30.25 3.62
CA ALA A 210 2.12 30.85 4.57
C ALA A 210 0.74 31.13 3.97
N ALA A 211 0.55 30.82 2.69
CA ALA A 211 -0.73 30.99 2.01
C ALA A 211 -1.76 29.97 2.52
N GLN A 212 -2.97 30.43 2.86
CA GLN A 212 -4.00 29.60 3.49
C GLN A 212 -5.03 29.12 2.47
N THR A 213 -5.49 27.90 2.66
CA THR A 213 -6.54 27.28 1.83
C THR A 213 -7.80 28.14 1.77
N GLY A 214 -8.30 28.39 0.56
CA GLY A 214 -9.55 29.11 0.31
C GLY A 214 -9.44 30.63 0.35
N ILE A 215 -8.26 31.17 0.60
CA ILE A 215 -8.02 32.62 0.55
C ILE A 215 -7.37 32.97 -0.78
N SER A 216 -7.98 33.88 -1.51
CA SER A 216 -7.40 34.42 -2.75
C SER A 216 -6.38 35.48 -2.43
N TYR A 217 -5.19 35.33 -2.98
CA TYR A 217 -4.09 36.28 -2.85
C TYR A 217 -3.74 36.91 -4.19
N ILE A 218 -3.34 38.16 -4.15
CA ILE A 218 -2.69 38.86 -5.25
C ILE A 218 -1.23 39.05 -4.88
N TYR A 219 -0.34 38.57 -5.72
CA TYR A 219 1.11 38.71 -5.57
C TYR A 219 1.62 39.73 -6.57
N HIS A 220 2.54 40.58 -6.11
CA HIS A 220 3.31 41.44 -6.97
C HIS A 220 4.79 41.08 -6.87
N VAL A 221 5.49 41.10 -8.00
CA VAL A 221 6.93 40.82 -8.08
C VAL A 221 7.60 42.03 -8.70
N TYR A 222 8.49 42.64 -7.95
CA TYR A 222 9.30 43.79 -8.37
C TYR A 222 10.74 43.33 -8.60
N ALA A 223 11.44 43.91 -9.55
CA ALA A 223 12.88 43.80 -9.62
C ALA A 223 13.52 44.88 -8.75
N TYR A 224 14.69 44.65 -8.14
CA TYR A 224 15.34 45.65 -7.31
C TYR A 224 16.83 45.81 -7.58
N THR A 225 17.34 47.01 -7.22
CA THR A 225 18.75 47.26 -6.91
C THR A 225 18.93 47.20 -5.40
N LYS A 226 19.87 46.36 -4.92
CA LYS A 226 20.18 46.20 -3.52
C LYS A 226 21.28 47.19 -3.10
N TYR A 227 21.08 47.88 -1.99
CA TYR A 227 22.05 48.84 -1.47
C TYR A 227 22.13 48.77 0.05
N THR A 228 23.16 49.41 0.63
CA THR A 228 23.31 49.54 2.08
C THR A 228 22.93 50.95 2.52
N ASN A 229 22.04 51.09 3.47
CA ASN A 229 21.63 52.35 4.09
C ASN A 229 21.87 52.26 5.60
N ASN A 230 22.73 53.12 6.15
CA ASN A 230 23.10 53.11 7.58
C ASN A 230 23.46 51.72 8.15
N GLY A 231 24.23 50.96 7.38
CA GLY A 231 24.62 49.61 7.73
C GLY A 231 23.50 48.53 7.56
N GLN A 232 22.31 48.92 7.17
CA GLN A 232 21.19 48.05 6.87
C GLN A 232 21.07 47.84 5.36
N THR A 233 20.64 46.62 4.97
CA THR A 233 20.30 46.33 3.57
C THR A 233 18.94 46.94 3.23
N ASP A 234 18.86 47.65 2.10
CA ASP A 234 17.65 48.25 1.56
C ASP A 234 17.50 47.91 0.07
N TYR A 235 16.31 48.13 -0.49
CA TYR A 235 15.93 47.66 -1.81
C TYR A 235 15.22 48.75 -2.62
N ALA A 236 15.82 49.17 -3.70
CA ALA A 236 15.22 50.12 -4.65
C ALA A 236 14.44 49.33 -5.73
N ASN A 237 13.16 49.15 -5.51
CA ASN A 237 12.26 48.41 -6.39
C ASN A 237 11.94 49.21 -7.67
N THR A 238 11.64 48.48 -8.76
CA THR A 238 10.99 49.04 -9.98
C THR A 238 9.66 49.70 -9.64
N ASP A 239 9.26 50.72 -10.40
CA ASP A 239 7.93 51.35 -10.28
C ASP A 239 6.82 50.40 -10.77
N ALA A 240 7.09 49.67 -11.84
CA ALA A 240 6.20 48.65 -12.37
C ALA A 240 6.50 47.27 -11.76
N TYR A 241 5.51 46.41 -11.71
CA TYR A 241 5.59 45.07 -11.17
C TYR A 241 4.81 44.05 -12.01
N ALA A 242 5.20 42.80 -11.95
CA ALA A 242 4.37 41.71 -12.44
C ALA A 242 3.32 41.35 -11.39
N SER A 243 2.09 41.10 -11.82
CA SER A 243 1.00 40.71 -10.91
C SER A 243 0.41 39.37 -11.30
N VAL A 244 0.11 38.53 -10.28
CA VAL A 244 -0.56 37.24 -10.46
C VAL A 244 -1.47 36.95 -9.27
N LYS A 245 -2.62 36.32 -9.56
CA LYS A 245 -3.59 35.89 -8.55
C LYS A 245 -3.52 34.38 -8.37
N ALA A 246 -3.61 33.92 -7.11
CA ALA A 246 -3.70 32.52 -6.78
C ALA A 246 -4.57 32.27 -5.55
N THR A 247 -5.26 31.15 -5.56
CA THR A 247 -6.08 30.70 -4.42
C THR A 247 -5.67 29.28 -4.07
N PRO A 248 -4.97 29.07 -2.93
CA PRO A 248 -4.71 27.73 -2.44
C PRO A 248 -6.00 26.96 -2.23
N GLN A 249 -6.10 25.76 -2.79
CA GLN A 249 -7.28 24.93 -2.67
C GLN A 249 -6.94 23.45 -2.72
N LEU A 250 -7.84 22.62 -2.15
CA LEU A 250 -7.68 21.17 -2.19
C LEU A 250 -7.79 20.68 -3.64
N GLY A 251 -7.02 19.62 -3.91
CA GLY A 251 -7.18 18.86 -5.13
C GLY A 251 -8.57 18.23 -5.24
N LYS A 252 -8.94 17.85 -6.45
CA LYS A 252 -10.19 17.14 -6.74
C LYS A 252 -10.16 15.73 -6.12
N ALA A 253 -11.26 15.31 -5.48
CA ALA A 253 -11.39 13.94 -5.03
C ALA A 253 -11.54 12.95 -6.19
N ALA A 254 -11.02 11.73 -6.03
CA ALA A 254 -11.17 10.64 -6.99
C ALA A 254 -11.71 9.39 -6.29
N MET A 255 -12.97 9.03 -6.56
CA MET A 255 -13.51 7.75 -6.10
C MET A 255 -12.92 6.61 -6.93
N THR A 256 -12.46 5.55 -6.25
CA THR A 256 -11.83 4.38 -6.88
C THR A 256 -12.79 3.21 -7.03
N SER A 257 -13.72 3.03 -6.09
CA SER A 257 -14.70 1.94 -6.17
C SER A 257 -15.96 2.18 -5.35
N VAL A 258 -17.05 1.52 -5.78
CA VAL A 258 -18.27 1.30 -5.03
C VAL A 258 -18.61 -0.18 -5.18
N THR A 259 -18.36 -0.99 -4.15
CA THR A 259 -18.49 -2.46 -4.18
C THR A 259 -19.58 -2.96 -3.23
N ALA A 260 -20.30 -3.99 -3.64
CA ALA A 260 -21.29 -4.62 -2.77
C ALA A 260 -20.61 -5.50 -1.72
N GLU A 261 -20.93 -5.25 -0.47
CA GLU A 261 -20.52 -6.07 0.69
C GLU A 261 -21.72 -6.88 1.21
N GLY A 262 -22.48 -7.43 0.27
CA GLY A 262 -23.72 -8.15 0.55
C GLY A 262 -24.96 -7.46 -0.01
N TYR A 263 -26.14 -7.95 0.38
CA TYR A 263 -27.40 -7.50 -0.19
C TYR A 263 -27.90 -6.14 0.32
N SER A 264 -27.28 -5.56 1.34
CA SER A 264 -27.77 -4.34 1.99
C SER A 264 -26.69 -3.30 2.28
N SER A 265 -25.48 -3.48 1.77
CA SER A 265 -24.40 -2.52 1.99
C SER A 265 -23.51 -2.36 0.77
N LEU A 266 -22.91 -1.17 0.67
CA LEU A 266 -21.93 -0.82 -0.33
C LEU A 266 -20.70 -0.21 0.36
N THR A 267 -19.53 -0.68 0.01
CA THR A 267 -18.26 -0.08 0.44
C THR A 267 -17.77 0.88 -0.62
N LEU A 268 -17.60 2.13 -0.23
CA LEU A 268 -17.05 3.22 -1.02
C LEU A 268 -15.59 3.38 -0.70
N LYS A 269 -14.75 3.62 -1.72
CA LYS A 269 -13.33 3.96 -1.55
C LYS A 269 -12.94 5.10 -2.48
N TRP A 270 -12.00 5.93 -2.03
CA TRP A 270 -11.45 7.05 -2.79
C TRP A 270 -9.99 7.28 -2.46
N GLU A 271 -9.31 8.06 -3.30
CA GLU A 271 -7.93 8.45 -3.06
C GLU A 271 -7.84 9.55 -2.01
N LYS A 272 -6.76 9.54 -1.23
CA LYS A 272 -6.47 10.60 -0.29
C LYS A 272 -6.18 11.90 -1.04
N VAL A 273 -6.84 12.98 -0.64
CA VAL A 273 -6.55 14.33 -1.12
C VAL A 273 -5.62 15.01 -0.13
N ASP A 274 -4.47 15.47 -0.60
CA ASP A 274 -3.50 16.14 0.24
C ASP A 274 -4.10 17.38 0.90
N GLY A 275 -3.88 17.51 2.20
CA GLY A 275 -4.42 18.61 3.00
C GLY A 275 -5.90 18.50 3.39
N ALA A 276 -6.62 17.52 2.90
CA ALA A 276 -8.00 17.29 3.35
C ALA A 276 -8.02 16.82 4.81
N THR A 277 -8.85 17.46 5.62
CA THR A 277 -9.12 17.06 7.01
C THR A 277 -10.34 16.15 7.12
N GLY A 278 -11.17 16.10 6.08
CA GLY A 278 -12.34 15.27 6.00
C GLY A 278 -12.99 15.25 4.62
N TYR A 279 -14.09 14.49 4.52
CA TYR A 279 -14.83 14.31 3.27
C TYR A 279 -16.33 14.29 3.53
N ILE A 280 -17.09 14.94 2.67
CA ILE A 280 -18.54 14.78 2.60
C ILE A 280 -18.85 13.71 1.56
N VAL A 281 -19.60 12.70 1.95
CA VAL A 281 -20.14 11.68 1.05
C VAL A 281 -21.57 12.05 0.71
N TYR A 282 -21.89 12.05 -0.58
CA TYR A 282 -23.24 12.30 -1.08
C TYR A 282 -23.81 11.02 -1.70
N ARG A 283 -25.10 10.82 -1.56
CA ARG A 283 -25.83 9.66 -2.10
C ARG A 283 -27.14 10.07 -2.77
N SER A 284 -27.50 9.37 -3.84
CA SER A 284 -28.83 9.44 -4.46
C SER A 284 -29.20 8.13 -5.15
N THR A 285 -30.46 7.94 -5.42
CA THR A 285 -30.96 6.91 -6.37
C THR A 285 -31.14 7.47 -7.78
N ASP A 286 -31.01 8.79 -7.94
CA ASP A 286 -31.04 9.49 -9.22
C ASP A 286 -29.64 10.02 -9.55
N LYS A 287 -29.06 9.57 -10.66
CA LYS A 287 -27.71 9.98 -11.12
C LYS A 287 -27.59 11.48 -11.36
N SER A 288 -28.68 12.15 -11.75
CA SER A 288 -28.68 13.58 -12.06
C SER A 288 -28.71 14.47 -10.81
N LYS A 289 -28.99 13.89 -9.62
CA LYS A 289 -29.23 14.61 -8.36
C LYS A 289 -28.45 13.98 -7.20
N VAL A 290 -27.13 13.87 -7.32
CA VAL A 290 -26.25 13.34 -6.26
C VAL A 290 -25.75 14.49 -5.40
N ASP A 291 -26.65 15.14 -4.66
CA ASP A 291 -26.39 16.34 -3.85
C ASP A 291 -26.86 16.20 -2.38
N THR A 292 -27.53 15.11 -2.05
CA THR A 292 -27.95 14.84 -0.67
C THR A 292 -26.76 14.30 0.13
N GLN A 293 -26.36 15.04 1.16
CA GLN A 293 -25.31 14.59 2.09
C GLN A 293 -25.77 13.34 2.82
N LEU A 294 -24.95 12.28 2.72
CA LEU A 294 -25.12 11.03 3.44
C LEU A 294 -24.39 11.08 4.78
N THR A 295 -23.13 11.48 4.75
CA THR A 295 -22.28 11.50 5.95
C THR A 295 -21.13 12.48 5.82
N ASP A 296 -20.54 12.81 6.95
CA ASP A 296 -19.36 13.65 7.12
C ASP A 296 -18.25 12.82 7.74
N ILE A 297 -17.18 12.59 7.02
CA ILE A 297 -16.00 11.85 7.44
C ILE A 297 -14.98 12.84 8.00
N THR A 298 -14.95 13.02 9.30
CA THR A 298 -14.14 14.05 9.97
C THR A 298 -12.71 13.62 10.32
N ASN A 299 -12.39 12.34 10.20
CA ASN A 299 -11.10 11.75 10.58
C ASN A 299 -10.15 11.53 9.38
N GLY A 300 -10.50 12.04 8.20
CA GLY A 300 -9.68 11.89 6.99
C GLY A 300 -9.67 10.47 6.39
N ALA A 301 -10.56 9.56 6.85
CA ALA A 301 -10.67 8.22 6.27
C ALA A 301 -11.06 8.30 4.79
N VAL A 302 -10.55 7.34 4.01
CA VAL A 302 -10.71 7.28 2.55
C VAL A 302 -11.65 6.14 2.11
N SER A 303 -12.48 5.69 3.03
CA SER A 303 -13.52 4.68 2.79
C SER A 303 -14.72 4.91 3.71
N TYR A 304 -15.88 4.43 3.24
CA TYR A 304 -17.12 4.44 4.00
C TYR A 304 -17.98 3.24 3.62
N VAL A 305 -18.66 2.65 4.59
CA VAL A 305 -19.64 1.59 4.37
C VAL A 305 -21.03 2.18 4.51
N ASP A 306 -21.77 2.23 3.41
CA ASP A 306 -23.18 2.62 3.41
C ASP A 306 -24.04 1.37 3.60
N ALA A 307 -24.74 1.31 4.71
CA ALA A 307 -25.52 0.15 5.17
C ALA A 307 -27.02 0.39 5.10
N ALA A 308 -27.81 -0.66 5.38
CA ALA A 308 -29.27 -0.66 5.38
C ALA A 308 -29.88 -0.25 4.03
N LEU A 309 -29.20 -0.57 2.94
CA LEU A 309 -29.62 -0.30 1.58
C LEU A 309 -30.62 -1.34 1.09
N THR A 310 -31.45 -0.97 0.13
CA THR A 310 -32.40 -1.89 -0.51
C THR A 310 -31.66 -2.70 -1.59
N ALA A 311 -31.68 -4.02 -1.46
CA ALA A 311 -31.10 -4.92 -2.45
C ALA A 311 -31.67 -4.67 -3.85
N GLY A 312 -30.78 -4.66 -4.84
CA GLY A 312 -31.17 -4.47 -6.23
C GLY A 312 -31.41 -3.02 -6.66
N THR A 313 -31.41 -2.06 -5.73
CA THR A 313 -31.50 -0.63 -6.04
C THR A 313 -30.11 -0.08 -6.39
N THR A 314 -30.02 0.70 -7.47
CA THR A 314 -28.78 1.37 -7.82
C THR A 314 -28.66 2.66 -7.02
N TYR A 315 -27.55 2.84 -6.34
CA TYR A 315 -27.19 4.05 -5.62
C TYR A 315 -25.99 4.73 -6.30
N TYR A 316 -26.04 6.04 -6.37
CA TYR A 316 -25.01 6.89 -6.96
C TYR A 316 -24.34 7.72 -5.87
N TYR A 317 -23.02 7.84 -5.94
CA TYR A 317 -22.22 8.50 -4.92
C TYR A 317 -21.22 9.47 -5.55
N LYS A 318 -20.94 10.56 -4.84
CA LYS A 318 -19.77 11.41 -5.04
C LYS A 318 -19.20 11.77 -3.68
N VAL A 319 -17.92 12.09 -3.65
CA VAL A 319 -17.20 12.48 -2.44
C VAL A 319 -16.57 13.85 -2.67
N GLN A 320 -16.66 14.75 -1.70
CA GLN A 320 -16.08 16.08 -1.74
C GLN A 320 -15.12 16.26 -0.57
N PRO A 321 -13.83 16.58 -0.81
CA PRO A 321 -12.86 16.81 0.25
C PRO A 321 -13.10 18.18 0.87
N TYR A 322 -12.79 18.33 2.15
CA TYR A 322 -12.71 19.64 2.79
C TYR A 322 -11.52 19.74 3.75
N ARG A 323 -11.10 20.96 3.99
CA ARG A 323 -10.14 21.34 5.00
C ARG A 323 -10.79 22.30 5.98
N VAL A 324 -10.56 22.10 7.27
CA VAL A 324 -10.99 23.06 8.28
C VAL A 324 -9.92 24.14 8.44
N VAL A 325 -10.30 25.39 8.14
CA VAL A 325 -9.46 26.58 8.28
C VAL A 325 -10.21 27.57 9.18
N ASN A 326 -9.64 27.96 10.30
CA ASN A 326 -10.26 28.86 11.28
C ASN A 326 -11.69 28.44 11.67
N GLY A 327 -11.89 27.13 11.90
CA GLY A 327 -13.18 26.56 12.27
C GLY A 327 -14.21 26.42 11.14
N LYS A 328 -13.89 26.84 9.92
CA LYS A 328 -14.77 26.76 8.74
C LYS A 328 -14.27 25.70 7.77
N LYS A 329 -15.21 24.98 7.13
CA LYS A 329 -14.89 24.03 6.06
C LYS A 329 -14.65 24.77 4.75
N VAL A 330 -13.49 24.58 4.18
CA VAL A 330 -13.14 25.00 2.81
C VAL A 330 -13.13 23.75 1.94
N PHE A 331 -13.98 23.73 0.92
CA PHE A 331 -14.20 22.56 0.09
C PHE A 331 -13.29 22.58 -1.15
N GLY A 332 -12.79 21.41 -1.51
CA GLY A 332 -12.22 21.16 -2.83
C GLY A 332 -13.28 20.65 -3.82
N ASP A 333 -12.85 20.33 -5.02
CA ASP A 333 -13.73 19.80 -6.04
C ASP A 333 -14.23 18.39 -5.71
N ALA A 334 -15.51 18.14 -5.93
CA ALA A 334 -16.09 16.83 -5.77
C ALA A 334 -15.60 15.83 -6.83
N SER A 335 -15.58 14.55 -6.46
CA SER A 335 -15.28 13.46 -7.38
C SER A 335 -16.29 13.35 -8.53
N GLY A 336 -15.94 12.57 -9.54
CA GLY A 336 -16.93 11.98 -10.45
C GLY A 336 -17.93 11.09 -9.69
N ILE A 337 -19.06 10.83 -10.32
CA ILE A 337 -20.11 9.96 -9.77
C ILE A 337 -19.79 8.51 -10.10
N LEU A 338 -19.71 7.66 -9.07
CA LEU A 338 -19.73 6.20 -9.19
C LEU A 338 -21.05 5.64 -8.68
N SER A 339 -21.36 4.43 -9.10
CA SER A 339 -22.58 3.76 -8.65
C SER A 339 -22.32 2.33 -8.22
N GLY A 340 -23.14 1.86 -7.30
CA GLY A 340 -23.15 0.48 -6.85
C GLY A 340 -24.60 -0.02 -6.68
N LYS A 341 -24.72 -1.34 -6.65
CA LYS A 341 -25.98 -2.03 -6.43
C LYS A 341 -25.77 -3.11 -5.38
N PRO A 342 -26.39 -3.02 -4.20
CA PRO A 342 -26.30 -4.08 -3.20
C PRO A 342 -26.87 -5.38 -3.77
N LEU A 343 -26.06 -6.43 -3.79
CA LEU A 343 -26.43 -7.76 -4.28
C LEU A 343 -25.96 -8.82 -3.27
N PRO A 344 -26.67 -9.97 -3.18
CA PRO A 344 -26.15 -11.09 -2.41
C PRO A 344 -24.73 -11.47 -2.85
N SER A 345 -23.84 -11.73 -1.92
CA SER A 345 -22.48 -12.17 -2.22
C SER A 345 -22.45 -13.49 -2.96
N ALA A 346 -21.44 -13.71 -3.78
CA ALA A 346 -21.20 -15.00 -4.39
C ALA A 346 -20.81 -16.02 -3.31
N THR A 347 -21.34 -17.24 -3.42
CA THR A 347 -20.99 -18.35 -2.51
C THR A 347 -19.88 -19.22 -3.09
N ARG A 348 -19.26 -20.05 -2.26
CA ARG A 348 -18.25 -21.03 -2.67
C ARG A 348 -18.86 -22.42 -2.69
N LEU A 349 -18.88 -23.05 -3.87
CA LEU A 349 -19.49 -24.36 -4.11
C LEU A 349 -18.45 -25.47 -4.11
N ASN A 350 -18.80 -26.60 -3.46
CA ASN A 350 -18.17 -27.91 -3.61
C ASN A 350 -19.19 -28.91 -4.20
N ALA A 351 -18.69 -29.88 -4.99
CA ALA A 351 -19.49 -30.96 -5.56
C ALA A 351 -18.72 -32.27 -5.43
N GLU A 352 -19.34 -33.29 -4.90
CA GLU A 352 -18.75 -34.61 -4.71
C GLU A 352 -19.70 -35.74 -5.15
N SER A 353 -19.14 -36.82 -5.67
CA SER A 353 -19.90 -38.04 -5.97
C SER A 353 -20.26 -38.76 -4.66
N ALA A 354 -21.53 -38.98 -4.44
CA ALA A 354 -22.04 -39.75 -3.29
C ALA A 354 -22.60 -41.10 -3.71
N GLY A 355 -22.02 -41.69 -4.74
CA GLY A 355 -22.45 -42.93 -5.32
C GLY A 355 -22.81 -42.81 -6.80
N TYR A 356 -23.34 -43.86 -7.40
CA TYR A 356 -23.57 -43.91 -8.84
C TYR A 356 -24.83 -43.14 -9.31
N LYS A 357 -25.65 -42.69 -8.40
CA LYS A 357 -26.91 -41.97 -8.66
C LYS A 357 -27.01 -40.62 -7.95
N GLU A 358 -25.96 -40.18 -7.28
CA GLU A 358 -26.04 -38.99 -6.46
C GLU A 358 -24.76 -38.15 -6.56
N VAL A 359 -24.97 -36.84 -6.69
CA VAL A 359 -23.91 -35.82 -6.45
C VAL A 359 -24.40 -34.95 -5.31
N LYS A 360 -23.61 -34.86 -4.26
CA LYS A 360 -23.81 -33.93 -3.14
C LYS A 360 -23.14 -32.60 -3.45
N LEU A 361 -23.91 -31.55 -3.28
CA LEU A 361 -23.49 -30.16 -3.40
C LEU A 361 -23.51 -29.53 -2.02
N ALA A 362 -22.48 -28.78 -1.68
CA ALA A 362 -22.42 -27.99 -0.48
C ALA A 362 -21.79 -26.62 -0.80
N TRP A 363 -22.29 -25.55 -0.17
CA TRP A 363 -21.76 -24.20 -0.38
C TRP A 363 -21.74 -23.40 0.90
N SER A 364 -20.96 -22.31 0.90
CA SER A 364 -20.87 -21.41 2.05
C SER A 364 -22.17 -20.62 2.20
N ALA A 365 -22.61 -20.43 3.43
CA ALA A 365 -23.76 -19.57 3.72
C ALA A 365 -23.50 -18.13 3.28
N VAL A 366 -24.53 -17.47 2.80
CA VAL A 366 -24.55 -16.03 2.51
C VAL A 366 -25.62 -15.41 3.41
N ASP A 367 -25.24 -14.44 4.20
CA ASP A 367 -26.12 -13.84 5.21
C ASP A 367 -27.31 -13.13 4.59
N GLY A 368 -28.46 -13.25 5.24
CA GLY A 368 -29.67 -12.50 4.98
C GLY A 368 -30.36 -12.80 3.65
N VAL A 369 -29.91 -13.81 2.89
CA VAL A 369 -30.55 -14.22 1.62
C VAL A 369 -31.83 -15.02 1.85
N THR A 370 -32.69 -15.00 0.88
CA THR A 370 -33.93 -15.79 0.91
C THR A 370 -33.69 -17.24 0.52
N GLY A 371 -32.73 -17.50 -0.35
CA GLY A 371 -32.37 -18.82 -0.81
C GLY A 371 -31.31 -18.84 -1.91
N TYR A 372 -31.21 -20.01 -2.53
CA TYR A 372 -30.20 -20.29 -3.56
C TYR A 372 -30.87 -20.97 -4.76
N GLU A 373 -30.35 -20.69 -5.96
CA GLU A 373 -30.68 -21.43 -7.16
C GLU A 373 -29.48 -22.28 -7.59
N VAL A 374 -29.75 -23.55 -7.83
CA VAL A 374 -28.75 -24.54 -8.26
C VAL A 374 -28.88 -24.80 -9.75
N TYR A 375 -27.78 -24.72 -10.44
CA TYR A 375 -27.67 -24.95 -11.89
C TYR A 375 -26.73 -26.09 -12.21
N ARG A 376 -27.02 -26.84 -13.25
CA ARG A 376 -26.25 -27.97 -13.74
C ARG A 376 -26.12 -27.94 -15.27
N LYS A 377 -24.94 -28.34 -15.76
CA LYS A 377 -24.66 -28.67 -17.17
C LYS A 377 -23.89 -29.99 -17.28
N THR A 378 -23.83 -30.52 -18.49
CA THR A 378 -22.85 -31.55 -18.94
C THR A 378 -21.93 -30.90 -19.97
N SER A 379 -20.91 -31.63 -20.45
CA SER A 379 -20.03 -31.17 -21.54
C SER A 379 -20.76 -30.81 -22.84
N SER A 380 -21.94 -31.42 -23.07
CA SER A 380 -22.78 -31.24 -24.28
C SER A 380 -24.03 -30.38 -24.08
N SER A 381 -24.20 -29.73 -22.91
CA SER A 381 -25.39 -28.94 -22.60
C SER A 381 -25.07 -27.60 -21.93
N SER A 382 -25.96 -26.63 -22.08
CA SER A 382 -25.94 -25.39 -21.31
C SER A 382 -26.44 -25.59 -19.87
N TYR A 383 -26.16 -24.60 -18.99
CA TYR A 383 -26.69 -24.59 -17.64
C TYR A 383 -28.23 -24.55 -17.60
N LYS A 384 -28.79 -25.46 -16.83
CA LYS A 384 -30.23 -25.45 -16.49
C LYS A 384 -30.41 -25.38 -14.98
N LYS A 385 -31.38 -24.59 -14.52
CA LYS A 385 -31.78 -24.60 -13.12
C LYS A 385 -32.37 -25.95 -12.77
N ILE A 386 -31.88 -26.60 -11.72
CA ILE A 386 -32.33 -27.92 -11.26
C ILE A 386 -33.02 -27.84 -9.90
N ALA A 387 -32.75 -26.82 -9.11
CA ALA A 387 -33.38 -26.64 -7.80
C ALA A 387 -33.37 -25.18 -7.35
N THR A 388 -34.35 -24.88 -6.48
CA THR A 388 -34.34 -23.71 -5.59
C THR A 388 -34.28 -24.22 -4.15
N VAL A 389 -33.32 -23.73 -3.37
CA VAL A 389 -33.06 -24.15 -1.99
C VAL A 389 -33.34 -22.96 -1.07
N THR A 390 -34.20 -23.15 -0.07
CA THR A 390 -34.61 -22.10 0.87
C THR A 390 -34.34 -22.50 2.31
N ASN A 391 -34.82 -21.73 3.26
CA ASN A 391 -34.77 -22.03 4.70
C ASN A 391 -33.34 -22.20 5.25
N GLY A 392 -32.39 -21.39 4.78
CA GLY A 392 -30.99 -21.39 5.26
C GLY A 392 -30.18 -22.65 4.89
N LYS A 393 -30.75 -23.56 4.09
CA LYS A 393 -30.00 -24.75 3.65
C LYS A 393 -28.91 -24.35 2.66
N THR A 394 -27.71 -24.93 2.87
CA THR A 394 -26.50 -24.71 2.08
C THR A 394 -26.02 -25.98 1.38
N SER A 395 -26.92 -26.90 1.11
CA SER A 395 -26.60 -28.16 0.44
C SER A 395 -27.77 -28.62 -0.42
N TYR A 396 -27.46 -29.44 -1.44
CA TYR A 396 -28.46 -30.08 -2.31
C TYR A 396 -27.89 -31.42 -2.80
N SER A 397 -28.75 -32.45 -2.85
CA SER A 397 -28.44 -33.75 -3.44
C SER A 397 -29.08 -33.86 -4.80
N ASP A 398 -28.28 -33.91 -5.84
CA ASP A 398 -28.75 -34.19 -7.19
C ASP A 398 -28.79 -35.70 -7.42
N THR A 399 -29.99 -36.26 -7.38
CA THR A 399 -30.25 -37.69 -7.61
C THR A 399 -30.65 -38.02 -9.05
N LYS A 400 -30.75 -36.99 -9.91
CA LYS A 400 -31.09 -37.15 -11.33
C LYS A 400 -29.83 -37.15 -12.20
N VAL A 401 -28.87 -37.99 -11.82
CA VAL A 401 -27.56 -38.10 -12.48
C VAL A 401 -27.30 -39.53 -12.95
N THR A 402 -26.46 -39.68 -13.95
CA THR A 402 -26.09 -40.97 -14.55
C THR A 402 -24.60 -41.25 -14.24
N ALA A 403 -24.33 -42.48 -13.80
CA ALA A 403 -22.96 -42.91 -13.53
C ALA A 403 -22.06 -42.72 -14.75
N GLY A 404 -20.85 -42.22 -14.51
CA GLY A 404 -19.83 -41.98 -15.54
C GLY A 404 -20.02 -40.72 -16.37
N THR A 405 -21.11 -39.96 -16.17
CA THR A 405 -21.32 -38.68 -16.82
C THR A 405 -20.79 -37.56 -15.90
N ALA A 406 -19.89 -36.74 -16.42
CA ALA A 406 -19.42 -35.56 -15.70
C ALA A 406 -20.49 -34.46 -15.71
N TYR A 407 -20.83 -33.96 -14.54
CA TYR A 407 -21.74 -32.83 -14.33
C TYR A 407 -20.97 -31.67 -13.73
N THR A 408 -21.23 -30.47 -14.22
CA THR A 408 -20.70 -29.23 -13.66
C THR A 408 -21.84 -28.41 -13.11
N TYR A 409 -21.64 -27.88 -11.92
CA TYR A 409 -22.63 -27.14 -11.14
C TYR A 409 -22.14 -25.73 -10.86
N LYS A 410 -23.10 -24.83 -10.69
CA LYS A 410 -22.91 -23.51 -10.07
C LYS A 410 -24.16 -23.14 -9.29
N VAL A 411 -23.98 -22.30 -8.28
CA VAL A 411 -25.03 -21.83 -7.38
C VAL A 411 -24.99 -20.31 -7.33
N ARG A 412 -26.13 -19.66 -7.20
CA ARG A 412 -26.23 -18.24 -6.84
C ARG A 412 -27.22 -18.04 -5.72
N ALA A 413 -26.91 -17.10 -4.84
CA ALA A 413 -27.83 -16.65 -3.81
C ALA A 413 -28.85 -15.65 -4.39
N TYR A 414 -30.02 -15.54 -3.76
CA TYR A 414 -30.99 -14.48 -4.07
C TYR A 414 -31.66 -13.94 -2.81
N LYS A 415 -32.01 -12.64 -2.86
CA LYS A 415 -32.87 -11.96 -1.88
C LYS A 415 -34.18 -11.60 -2.54
N THR A 416 -35.29 -11.91 -1.88
CA THR A 416 -36.61 -11.44 -2.34
C THR A 416 -36.91 -10.08 -1.74
N VAL A 417 -37.17 -9.10 -2.61
CA VAL A 417 -37.48 -7.71 -2.26
C VAL A 417 -38.78 -7.34 -2.98
N ASN A 418 -39.80 -6.98 -2.24
CA ASN A 418 -41.13 -6.63 -2.80
C ASN A 418 -41.67 -7.65 -3.82
N GLY A 419 -41.53 -8.95 -3.51
CA GLY A 419 -41.96 -10.04 -4.37
C GLY A 419 -41.03 -10.39 -5.54
N SER A 420 -40.03 -9.58 -5.82
CA SER A 420 -39.06 -9.81 -6.90
C SER A 420 -37.76 -10.41 -6.36
N GLN A 421 -37.13 -11.31 -7.12
CA GLN A 421 -35.85 -11.91 -6.75
C GLN A 421 -34.68 -11.06 -7.27
N VAL A 422 -33.81 -10.64 -6.35
CA VAL A 422 -32.55 -9.97 -6.62
C VAL A 422 -31.46 -11.01 -6.47
N TYR A 423 -30.71 -11.26 -7.53
CA TYR A 423 -29.69 -12.30 -7.58
C TYR A 423 -28.30 -11.72 -7.36
N GLY A 424 -27.49 -12.49 -6.64
CA GLY A 424 -26.04 -12.29 -6.60
C GLY A 424 -25.33 -12.98 -7.76
N ASP A 425 -24.01 -12.86 -7.75
CA ASP A 425 -23.15 -13.54 -8.70
C ASP A 425 -23.18 -15.06 -8.49
N TYR A 426 -22.83 -15.81 -9.55
CA TYR A 426 -22.67 -17.23 -9.45
C TYR A 426 -21.41 -17.59 -8.64
N SER A 427 -21.48 -18.74 -7.95
CA SER A 427 -20.32 -19.39 -7.34
C SER A 427 -19.27 -19.77 -8.40
N ASN A 428 -18.12 -20.23 -7.91
CA ASN A 428 -17.22 -21.04 -8.73
C ASN A 428 -17.97 -22.24 -9.32
N GLU A 429 -17.50 -22.73 -10.47
CA GLU A 429 -17.94 -24.00 -11.03
C GLU A 429 -17.32 -25.16 -10.23
N ALA A 430 -18.11 -26.17 -9.91
CA ALA A 430 -17.68 -27.40 -9.28
C ALA A 430 -18.19 -28.61 -10.08
N SER A 431 -17.34 -29.60 -10.30
CA SER A 431 -17.69 -30.76 -11.12
C SER A 431 -17.57 -32.06 -10.35
N ALA A 432 -18.50 -32.97 -10.60
CA ALA A 432 -18.46 -34.32 -10.07
C ALA A 432 -18.94 -35.32 -11.11
N THR A 433 -18.38 -36.52 -11.05
CA THR A 433 -18.79 -37.67 -11.88
C THR A 433 -19.33 -38.75 -10.96
N PRO A 434 -20.64 -39.04 -10.97
CA PRO A 434 -21.20 -40.13 -10.18
C PRO A 434 -20.51 -41.44 -10.50
N ALA A 435 -20.00 -42.11 -9.46
CA ALA A 435 -19.26 -43.37 -9.59
C ALA A 435 -19.69 -44.38 -8.52
N LEU A 436 -19.51 -45.64 -8.81
CA LEU A 436 -19.66 -46.67 -7.80
C LEU A 436 -18.56 -46.54 -6.71
N GLU A 437 -18.92 -46.85 -5.50
CA GLU A 437 -17.98 -46.86 -4.40
C GLU A 437 -16.85 -47.87 -4.61
N ALA A 438 -15.73 -47.63 -3.93
CA ALA A 438 -14.61 -48.54 -3.96
C ALA A 438 -14.92 -49.80 -3.15
N PRO A 439 -14.71 -51.01 -3.69
CA PRO A 439 -14.81 -52.26 -2.91
C PRO A 439 -13.73 -52.29 -1.80
N GLN A 440 -14.08 -52.83 -0.66
CA GLN A 440 -13.10 -53.20 0.35
C GLN A 440 -12.69 -54.66 0.11
N ILE A 441 -11.38 -54.91 -0.09
CA ILE A 441 -10.90 -56.23 -0.47
C ILE A 441 -10.04 -56.86 0.62
N THR A 442 -10.10 -58.20 0.67
CA THR A 442 -9.17 -59.06 1.41
C THR A 442 -8.54 -60.06 0.47
N VAL A 443 -7.31 -60.46 0.76
CA VAL A 443 -6.57 -61.46 -0.04
C VAL A 443 -5.99 -62.55 0.89
N ARG A 444 -6.12 -63.80 0.47
CA ARG A 444 -5.55 -64.95 1.22
C ARG A 444 -5.03 -66.01 0.25
N ASN A 445 -4.04 -66.77 0.66
CA ASN A 445 -3.59 -67.96 -0.08
C ASN A 445 -4.68 -69.00 -0.11
N ALA A 446 -4.98 -69.56 -1.26
CA ALA A 446 -5.92 -70.66 -1.44
C ALA A 446 -5.17 -71.95 -1.78
N SER A 447 -3.97 -71.84 -2.28
CA SER A 447 -2.98 -72.92 -2.44
C SER A 447 -1.60 -72.32 -2.71
N TYR A 448 -0.58 -73.11 -2.88
CA TYR A 448 0.79 -72.65 -3.13
C TYR A 448 0.92 -71.73 -4.35
N ASN A 449 0.01 -71.84 -5.31
CA ASN A 449 0.04 -71.07 -6.57
C ASN A 449 -1.29 -70.42 -6.89
N SER A 450 -2.12 -70.16 -5.87
CA SER A 450 -3.42 -69.49 -6.02
C SER A 450 -3.77 -68.61 -4.83
N VAL A 451 -4.42 -67.50 -5.11
CA VAL A 451 -4.85 -66.53 -4.13
C VAL A 451 -6.37 -66.30 -4.31
N THR A 452 -7.09 -66.31 -3.20
CA THR A 452 -8.51 -65.88 -3.18
C THR A 452 -8.57 -64.41 -2.79
N ILE A 453 -9.26 -63.66 -3.58
CA ILE A 453 -9.61 -62.25 -3.39
C ILE A 453 -11.10 -62.20 -3.07
N THR A 454 -11.49 -61.58 -1.96
CA THR A 454 -12.87 -61.36 -1.60
C THR A 454 -13.13 -59.86 -1.40
N TRP A 455 -14.34 -59.41 -1.65
CA TRP A 455 -14.73 -58.02 -1.50
C TRP A 455 -16.18 -57.91 -1.01
N ASN A 456 -16.57 -56.73 -0.53
CA ASN A 456 -17.96 -56.44 -0.17
C ASN A 456 -18.79 -56.13 -1.42
N GLN A 457 -20.09 -56.40 -1.37
CA GLN A 457 -21.01 -56.05 -2.44
C GLN A 457 -21.17 -54.54 -2.53
N ILE A 458 -21.08 -53.97 -3.75
CA ILE A 458 -21.22 -52.54 -4.02
C ILE A 458 -22.63 -52.27 -4.57
N SER A 459 -23.34 -51.31 -3.96
CA SER A 459 -24.65 -50.90 -4.40
C SER A 459 -24.62 -50.37 -5.83
N GLY A 460 -25.50 -50.81 -6.68
CA GLY A 460 -25.59 -50.37 -8.08
C GLY A 460 -24.59 -51.02 -9.03
N ALA A 461 -23.70 -51.91 -8.54
CA ALA A 461 -22.79 -52.66 -9.41
C ALA A 461 -23.56 -53.65 -10.27
N HIS A 462 -23.08 -53.87 -11.50
CA HIS A 462 -23.50 -54.99 -12.35
C HIS A 462 -22.44 -56.12 -12.35
N GLY A 463 -21.23 -55.80 -11.92
CA GLY A 463 -20.15 -56.77 -11.81
C GLY A 463 -18.87 -56.11 -11.33
N TYR A 464 -17.78 -56.89 -11.36
CA TYR A 464 -16.47 -56.49 -10.84
C TYR A 464 -15.34 -56.84 -11.79
N LYS A 465 -14.26 -56.05 -11.79
CA LYS A 465 -12.99 -56.39 -12.44
C LYS A 465 -11.88 -56.48 -11.38
N VAL A 466 -11.21 -57.62 -11.37
CA VAL A 466 -10.06 -57.89 -10.48
C VAL A 466 -8.79 -57.65 -11.26
N TYR A 467 -7.89 -56.86 -10.69
CA TYR A 467 -6.61 -56.53 -11.29
C TYR A 467 -5.45 -57.03 -10.42
N ARG A 468 -4.38 -57.47 -11.09
CA ARG A 468 -3.16 -57.92 -10.47
C ARG A 468 -1.93 -57.21 -11.04
N SER A 469 -0.94 -56.99 -10.18
CA SER A 469 0.41 -56.56 -10.56
C SER A 469 1.46 -57.24 -9.68
N THR A 470 2.71 -57.23 -10.14
CA THR A 470 3.90 -57.57 -9.31
C THR A 470 4.57 -56.29 -8.78
N LYS A 471 4.09 -55.11 -9.18
CA LYS A 471 4.52 -53.78 -8.70
C LYS A 471 3.36 -53.14 -7.94
N LYS A 472 3.64 -52.43 -6.83
CA LYS A 472 2.61 -51.84 -5.98
C LYS A 472 1.80 -50.77 -6.73
N ASP A 473 2.47 -49.88 -7.45
CA ASP A 473 1.85 -48.66 -7.95
C ASP A 473 1.64 -48.65 -9.49
N SER A 474 2.02 -49.70 -10.18
CA SER A 474 1.96 -49.78 -11.63
C SER A 474 1.78 -51.19 -12.19
N GLY A 475 1.57 -51.31 -13.50
CA GLY A 475 1.57 -52.60 -14.22
C GLY A 475 0.36 -53.52 -13.95
N TYR A 476 -0.76 -52.93 -13.45
CA TYR A 476 -1.97 -53.72 -13.19
C TYR A 476 -2.63 -54.20 -14.48
N ARG A 477 -2.92 -55.52 -14.54
CA ARG A 477 -3.69 -56.15 -15.60
C ARG A 477 -4.94 -56.80 -15.03
N ALA A 478 -6.05 -56.71 -15.74
CA ALA A 478 -7.26 -57.42 -15.38
C ALA A 478 -7.03 -58.93 -15.47
N VAL A 479 -7.26 -59.63 -14.38
CA VAL A 479 -7.13 -61.09 -14.27
C VAL A 479 -8.48 -61.79 -14.29
N LYS A 480 -9.54 -61.10 -13.89
CA LYS A 480 -10.91 -61.59 -13.93
C LYS A 480 -11.92 -60.48 -14.12
N THR A 481 -12.91 -60.69 -14.98
CA THR A 481 -14.17 -59.95 -14.99
C THR A 481 -15.27 -60.83 -14.46
N VAL A 482 -16.02 -60.33 -13.51
CA VAL A 482 -17.17 -61.00 -12.86
C VAL A 482 -18.40 -60.21 -13.30
N ASN A 483 -19.26 -60.78 -14.15
CA ASN A 483 -20.47 -60.14 -14.70
C ASN A 483 -21.70 -60.43 -13.82
N ASP A 484 -21.50 -60.63 -12.55
CA ASP A 484 -22.53 -60.88 -11.57
C ASP A 484 -22.27 -60.04 -10.31
N LYS A 485 -23.25 -59.24 -9.92
CA LYS A 485 -23.18 -58.34 -8.78
C LYS A 485 -23.11 -59.07 -7.42
N THR A 486 -23.59 -60.32 -7.37
CA THR A 486 -23.66 -61.11 -6.15
C THR A 486 -22.39 -61.95 -5.91
N THR A 487 -21.63 -62.18 -6.95
CA THR A 487 -20.33 -62.87 -6.84
C THR A 487 -19.28 -61.88 -6.33
N ILE A 488 -18.87 -62.07 -5.08
CA ILE A 488 -17.94 -61.19 -4.33
C ILE A 488 -16.59 -61.86 -4.04
N THR A 489 -16.25 -62.88 -4.80
CA THR A 489 -14.97 -63.62 -4.63
C THR A 489 -14.42 -64.05 -5.96
N CYS A 490 -13.10 -64.17 -6.02
CA CYS A 490 -12.39 -64.68 -7.19
C CYS A 490 -11.09 -65.36 -6.75
N THR A 491 -10.78 -66.50 -7.39
CA THR A 491 -9.50 -67.18 -7.17
C THR A 491 -8.61 -66.96 -8.39
N ASP A 492 -7.49 -66.31 -8.20
CA ASP A 492 -6.41 -66.16 -9.17
C ASP A 492 -5.45 -67.32 -9.07
N LYS A 493 -5.24 -68.04 -10.19
CA LYS A 493 -4.49 -69.29 -10.24
C LYS A 493 -3.21 -69.16 -11.07
N LYS A 494 -2.34 -70.18 -11.03
CA LYS A 494 -1.11 -70.27 -11.79
C LYS A 494 -0.11 -69.16 -11.40
N LEU A 495 -0.04 -68.84 -10.11
CA LEU A 495 0.89 -67.88 -9.57
C LEU A 495 2.28 -68.51 -9.35
N SER A 496 3.33 -67.73 -9.43
CA SER A 496 4.68 -68.16 -9.07
C SER A 496 4.86 -68.14 -7.54
N VAL A 497 5.20 -69.25 -6.97
CA VAL A 497 5.46 -69.37 -5.54
C VAL A 497 6.56 -68.42 -5.12
N GLY A 498 6.38 -67.78 -3.97
CA GLY A 498 7.33 -66.81 -3.42
C GLY A 498 7.26 -65.40 -4.03
N THR A 499 6.50 -65.21 -5.11
CA THR A 499 6.31 -63.92 -5.71
C THR A 499 5.25 -63.10 -4.96
N LYS A 500 5.54 -61.84 -4.67
CA LYS A 500 4.60 -60.88 -4.10
C LYS A 500 3.70 -60.31 -5.17
N TYR A 501 2.41 -60.46 -5.01
CA TYR A 501 1.38 -59.93 -5.89
C TYR A 501 0.56 -58.86 -5.20
N TYR A 502 0.13 -57.85 -5.96
CA TYR A 502 -0.71 -56.74 -5.55
C TYR A 502 -2.02 -56.80 -6.29
N TYR A 503 -3.11 -56.65 -5.56
CA TYR A 503 -4.48 -56.76 -6.09
C TYR A 503 -5.26 -55.49 -5.80
N LYS A 504 -6.11 -55.11 -6.76
CA LYS A 504 -7.17 -54.13 -6.58
C LYS A 504 -8.41 -54.59 -7.36
N VAL A 505 -9.58 -54.16 -6.89
CA VAL A 505 -10.88 -54.50 -7.50
C VAL A 505 -11.61 -53.19 -7.77
N CYS A 506 -12.30 -53.07 -8.89
CA CYS A 506 -13.31 -52.03 -9.08
C CYS A 506 -14.65 -52.68 -9.45
N ALA A 507 -15.74 -52.11 -8.94
CA ALA A 507 -17.07 -52.40 -9.43
C ALA A 507 -17.32 -51.71 -10.77
N PHE A 508 -18.15 -52.26 -11.64
CA PHE A 508 -18.60 -51.60 -12.84
C PHE A 508 -20.14 -51.68 -12.96
N ARG A 509 -20.67 -50.68 -13.65
CA ARG A 509 -22.07 -50.61 -14.04
C ARG A 509 -22.19 -50.40 -15.54
N THR A 510 -23.08 -51.16 -16.18
CA THR A 510 -23.41 -50.97 -17.59
C THR A 510 -24.37 -49.80 -17.75
N VAL A 511 -24.00 -48.82 -18.57
CA VAL A 511 -24.80 -47.63 -18.93
C VAL A 511 -24.86 -47.60 -20.45
N GLY A 512 -26.03 -47.81 -21.02
CA GLY A 512 -26.13 -48.17 -22.43
C GLY A 512 -25.34 -49.48 -22.66
N ASP A 513 -24.52 -49.50 -23.70
CA ASP A 513 -23.67 -50.65 -24.05
C ASP A 513 -22.24 -50.60 -23.44
N LYS A 514 -21.99 -49.63 -22.57
CA LYS A 514 -20.63 -49.42 -21.97
C LYS A 514 -20.59 -49.73 -20.50
N ASN A 515 -19.55 -50.46 -20.09
CA ASN A 515 -19.23 -50.64 -18.67
C ASN A 515 -18.50 -49.45 -18.12
N VAL A 516 -19.15 -48.69 -17.25
CA VAL A 516 -18.58 -47.55 -16.52
C VAL A 516 -17.97 -48.10 -15.22
N ALA A 517 -16.67 -47.94 -15.07
CA ALA A 517 -15.94 -48.37 -13.88
C ALA A 517 -16.22 -47.40 -12.72
N GLY A 518 -16.34 -47.91 -11.52
CA GLY A 518 -16.33 -47.18 -10.28
C GLY A 518 -14.91 -46.96 -9.74
N ASN A 519 -14.84 -46.56 -8.47
CA ASN A 519 -13.56 -46.35 -7.80
C ASN A 519 -12.86 -47.70 -7.57
N TYR A 520 -11.53 -47.68 -7.60
CA TYR A 520 -10.73 -48.85 -7.23
C TYR A 520 -10.65 -49.00 -5.73
N SER A 521 -10.61 -50.26 -5.27
CA SER A 521 -10.25 -50.57 -3.89
C SER A 521 -8.84 -50.10 -3.57
N ASP A 522 -8.54 -50.02 -2.30
CA ASP A 522 -7.17 -50.02 -1.82
C ASP A 522 -6.41 -51.24 -2.32
N VAL A 523 -5.09 -51.08 -2.46
CA VAL A 523 -4.22 -52.17 -2.92
C VAL A 523 -3.89 -53.07 -1.75
N GLN A 524 -4.27 -54.36 -1.89
CA GLN A 524 -3.84 -55.42 -0.98
C GLN A 524 -2.73 -56.24 -1.61
N SER A 525 -1.82 -56.76 -0.80
CA SER A 525 -0.72 -57.56 -1.31
C SER A 525 -0.56 -58.85 -0.54
N ILE A 526 -0.11 -59.87 -1.25
CA ILE A 526 0.15 -61.17 -0.68
C ILE A 526 1.30 -61.84 -1.43
N LYS A 527 2.09 -62.64 -0.73
CA LYS A 527 3.10 -63.52 -1.31
C LYS A 527 2.46 -64.90 -1.54
N ALA A 528 2.48 -65.38 -2.79
CA ALA A 528 1.95 -66.70 -3.09
C ALA A 528 2.76 -67.76 -2.35
N ALA A 529 2.10 -68.45 -1.46
CA ALA A 529 2.68 -69.46 -0.57
C ALA A 529 1.62 -70.53 -0.21
N PRO A 530 1.97 -71.69 0.20
CA PRO A 530 1.02 -72.64 0.78
C PRO A 530 0.20 -71.99 1.90
N GLU A 531 -1.02 -72.52 2.12
CA GLU A 531 -1.83 -72.12 3.29
C GLU A 531 -1.11 -72.48 4.56
N ALA A 532 -1.33 -71.71 5.64
CA ALA A 532 -0.82 -72.06 6.96
C ALA A 532 -1.43 -73.37 7.44
N VAL A 533 -0.61 -74.16 8.04
CA VAL A 533 -1.04 -75.43 8.68
C VAL A 533 -1.62 -75.13 10.06
N THR A 534 -2.64 -75.84 10.43
CA THR A 534 -3.16 -75.86 11.81
C THR A 534 -2.55 -77.06 12.51
N LEU A 535 -1.67 -76.84 13.49
CA LEU A 535 -0.96 -77.85 14.26
C LEU A 535 -1.74 -78.17 15.53
N LYS A 536 -1.88 -79.46 15.79
CA LYS A 536 -2.38 -80.02 17.06
C LYS A 536 -1.31 -80.95 17.64
N SER A 537 -1.21 -81.07 18.95
CA SER A 537 -0.30 -81.95 19.65
C SER A 537 -1.05 -82.72 20.69
N GLU A 538 -0.68 -83.99 20.85
CA GLU A 538 -1.20 -84.89 21.88
C GLU A 538 -0.05 -85.74 22.45
N ALA A 539 -0.15 -86.11 23.72
CA ALA A 539 0.82 -87.04 24.33
C ALA A 539 0.72 -88.42 23.66
N ALA A 540 1.84 -89.01 23.30
CA ALA A 540 1.93 -90.29 22.63
C ALA A 540 2.76 -91.31 23.49
N GLY A 541 2.76 -91.11 24.79
CA GLY A 541 3.52 -91.86 25.80
C GLY A 541 4.34 -90.91 26.70
N ALA A 542 5.08 -91.47 27.67
CA ALA A 542 5.83 -90.65 28.62
C ALA A 542 6.97 -89.83 28.01
N THR A 543 7.52 -90.23 26.87
CA THR A 543 8.67 -89.66 26.21
C THR A 543 8.38 -89.20 24.76
N ALA A 544 7.10 -89.12 24.36
CA ALA A 544 6.72 -88.84 23.00
C ALA A 544 5.50 -87.91 22.90
N ILE A 545 5.50 -87.01 21.91
CA ILE A 545 4.39 -86.13 21.53
C ILE A 545 4.07 -86.39 20.06
N LYS A 546 2.82 -86.74 19.79
CA LYS A 546 2.32 -86.82 18.43
C LYS A 546 1.81 -85.43 17.97
N LEU A 547 2.36 -84.97 16.88
CA LEU A 547 1.97 -83.76 16.16
C LEU A 547 1.07 -84.15 15.00
N THR A 548 -0.06 -83.52 14.84
CA THR A 548 -0.98 -83.69 13.71
C THR A 548 -1.31 -82.35 13.10
N TRP A 549 -1.44 -82.29 11.78
CA TRP A 549 -1.79 -81.08 11.06
C TRP A 549 -2.69 -81.35 9.86
N ASN A 550 -3.38 -80.31 9.42
CA ASN A 550 -4.20 -80.36 8.21
C ASN A 550 -3.33 -80.45 6.93
N LYS A 551 -3.78 -81.25 5.97
CA LYS A 551 -3.12 -81.31 4.67
C LYS A 551 -3.31 -79.95 3.92
N VAL A 552 -2.22 -79.36 3.41
CA VAL A 552 -2.25 -78.18 2.53
C VAL A 552 -1.71 -78.56 1.15
N ASN A 553 -2.23 -77.86 0.13
CA ASN A 553 -1.75 -78.04 -1.24
C ASN A 553 -0.34 -77.47 -1.42
N MET A 554 0.56 -78.25 -1.96
CA MET A 554 1.97 -77.91 -2.19
C MET A 554 2.41 -78.31 -3.58
N PRO A 555 3.56 -77.80 -4.09
CA PRO A 555 4.19 -78.24 -5.33
C PRO A 555 4.53 -79.75 -5.23
N SER A 556 4.40 -80.44 -6.33
CA SER A 556 4.73 -81.84 -6.43
C SER A 556 6.24 -82.14 -6.27
N THR A 557 7.05 -81.16 -6.60
CA THR A 557 8.51 -81.18 -6.44
C THR A 557 8.96 -80.11 -5.47
N GLY A 558 9.83 -80.45 -4.52
CA GLY A 558 10.39 -79.51 -3.56
C GLY A 558 9.43 -79.03 -2.45
N GLY A 559 8.19 -79.56 -2.39
CA GLY A 559 7.24 -79.30 -1.30
C GLY A 559 7.35 -80.35 -0.20
N GLY A 560 6.91 -80.03 1.02
CA GLY A 560 6.85 -80.93 2.21
C GLY A 560 6.62 -80.10 3.45
N TYR A 561 6.57 -80.81 4.59
CA TYR A 561 6.46 -80.14 5.88
C TYR A 561 7.80 -80.25 6.61
N ALA A 562 8.19 -79.25 7.30
CA ALA A 562 9.33 -79.23 8.23
C ALA A 562 8.81 -79.02 9.64
N VAL A 563 9.07 -79.99 10.47
CA VAL A 563 8.75 -79.96 11.91
C VAL A 563 9.95 -79.40 12.65
N TYR A 564 9.73 -78.37 13.41
CA TYR A 564 10.72 -77.70 14.25
C TYR A 564 10.32 -77.82 15.72
N GLN A 565 11.32 -77.98 16.58
CA GLN A 565 11.22 -77.73 18.01
C GLN A 565 11.79 -76.35 18.28
N VAL A 566 11.08 -75.51 19.04
CA VAL A 566 11.57 -74.22 19.43
C VAL A 566 12.33 -74.34 20.74
N VAL A 567 13.64 -74.13 20.70
CA VAL A 567 14.55 -74.23 21.87
C VAL A 567 15.19 -72.81 22.05
N ASN A 568 14.99 -72.26 23.24
CA ASN A 568 15.48 -70.88 23.54
C ASN A 568 15.14 -69.82 22.48
N GLY A 569 13.93 -69.90 21.90
CA GLY A 569 13.45 -68.98 20.87
C GLY A 569 13.96 -69.25 19.44
N ALA A 570 14.84 -70.28 19.27
CA ALA A 570 15.37 -70.63 17.95
C ALA A 570 14.70 -71.95 17.42
N ASP A 571 14.44 -71.98 16.11
CA ASP A 571 13.85 -73.14 15.43
C ASP A 571 14.90 -74.20 15.14
N GLN A 572 14.80 -75.35 15.81
CA GLN A 572 15.63 -76.50 15.53
C GLN A 572 14.85 -77.54 14.71
N LEU A 573 15.40 -77.91 13.53
CA LEU A 573 14.75 -78.84 12.61
C LEU A 573 14.76 -80.27 13.26
N VAL A 574 13.57 -80.80 13.47
CA VAL A 574 13.36 -82.19 13.97
C VAL A 574 13.20 -83.12 12.79
N LYS A 575 12.35 -82.79 11.81
CA LYS A 575 12.04 -83.70 10.71
C LYS A 575 11.54 -82.96 9.48
N ARG A 576 11.95 -83.41 8.29
CA ARG A 576 11.30 -83.10 7.04
C ARG A 576 10.31 -84.24 6.69
N CYS A 577 9.08 -83.88 6.42
CA CYS A 577 8.00 -84.81 6.07
C CYS A 577 7.53 -84.57 4.63
N SER A 578 7.00 -85.58 3.97
CA SER A 578 6.50 -85.52 2.63
C SER A 578 5.21 -84.68 2.53
N THR A 579 4.86 -84.25 1.33
CA THR A 579 3.60 -83.55 1.05
C THR A 579 2.33 -84.31 1.38
N LYS A 580 2.47 -85.65 1.61
CA LYS A 580 1.36 -86.51 2.00
C LYS A 580 1.23 -86.71 3.51
N SER A 581 2.23 -86.36 4.29
CA SER A 581 2.26 -86.48 5.74
C SER A 581 1.33 -85.51 6.42
N THR A 582 0.56 -85.98 7.38
CA THR A 582 -0.34 -85.14 8.20
C THR A 582 -0.07 -85.35 9.71
N SER A 583 0.97 -86.19 10.04
CA SER A 583 1.39 -86.39 11.42
C SER A 583 2.84 -86.74 11.49
N TYR A 584 3.42 -86.52 12.66
CA TYR A 584 4.75 -86.95 13.04
C TYR A 584 4.82 -87.10 14.59
N THR A 585 5.40 -88.19 15.08
CA THR A 585 5.60 -88.39 16.51
C THR A 585 7.06 -88.05 16.84
N VAL A 586 7.23 -87.02 17.65
CA VAL A 586 8.54 -86.66 18.22
C VAL A 586 8.78 -87.58 19.45
N THR A 587 9.90 -88.27 19.47
CA THR A 587 10.28 -89.18 20.53
C THR A 587 11.56 -88.75 21.25
N GLY A 588 11.93 -89.35 22.40
CA GLY A 588 13.13 -88.98 23.15
C GLY A 588 12.97 -87.70 23.98
N LEU A 589 11.74 -87.35 24.29
CA LEU A 589 11.44 -86.22 25.12
C LEU A 589 11.52 -86.54 26.60
N THR A 590 11.89 -85.60 27.46
CA THR A 590 11.94 -85.74 28.91
C THR A 590 10.53 -85.62 29.50
N PRO A 591 10.06 -86.56 30.27
CA PRO A 591 8.76 -86.47 30.92
C PRO A 591 8.64 -85.23 31.83
N GLY A 592 7.47 -84.61 31.81
CA GLY A 592 7.19 -83.42 32.62
C GLY A 592 7.76 -82.08 32.06
N GLN A 593 8.57 -82.13 31.02
CA GLN A 593 9.08 -80.93 30.35
C GLN A 593 8.06 -80.36 29.33
N LYS A 594 7.97 -79.02 29.21
CA LYS A 594 7.15 -78.35 28.22
C LYS A 594 7.94 -78.17 26.94
N TYR A 595 7.39 -78.56 25.83
CA TYR A 595 7.97 -78.42 24.51
C TYR A 595 7.10 -77.55 23.62
N THR A 596 7.74 -76.76 22.79
CA THR A 596 7.06 -75.94 21.77
C THR A 596 7.46 -76.42 20.37
N PHE A 597 6.47 -76.72 19.55
CA PHE A 597 6.70 -77.20 18.19
C PHE A 597 6.10 -76.23 17.18
N LYS A 598 6.71 -76.17 15.98
CA LYS A 598 6.30 -75.38 14.84
C LYS A 598 6.38 -76.24 13.59
N ILE A 599 5.41 -76.08 12.71
CA ILE A 599 5.42 -76.71 11.39
C ILE A 599 5.40 -75.63 10.32
N VAL A 600 6.29 -75.77 9.35
CA VAL A 600 6.44 -74.89 8.25
C VAL A 600 6.27 -75.67 6.95
#